data_93f74e95568c23efb6682ed76042e8f3
#
_entry.id   93f74e95568c23efb6682ed76042e8f3
#
_cell.length_a   1.000
_cell.length_b   1.000
_cell.length_c   1.000
_cell.angle_alpha   90.00
_cell.angle_beta   90.00
_cell.angle_gamma   90.00
#
_symmetry.space_group_name_H-M   'P 1'
#
loop_
_entity.id
_entity.type
_entity.pdbx_description
1 polymer ?
#
loop_
_entity_poly.entity_id
_entity_poly.type
_entity_poly.pdbx_seq_one_letter_code
_entity_poly.pdbx_strand_id
1 'polypeptide(L)'
;MNTLLHICCAPCANQCIEVLRTDHFDVTGYWYNPNIHPFTEYRARRNCLRDYAVTIDLLLIEQDDYALRPFIREVAQDIGNRCVKCYEMRLFEAARTAKEKGFDSFTSSLFISPYQNHELMRETAERAATEYGVEFLYRDFRPYFKAGQEKARELEFYMQKYCGCVFSEQERYLKPTKIIP
;
A
#
# COMPACT_ATOMS: atom_id res chain seq x y z
N MET A 1 -8.20 -13.94 -14.95
CA MET A 1 -7.70 -14.19 -13.59
C MET A 1 -8.11 -13.01 -12.71
N ASN A 2 -8.81 -13.30 -11.62
CA ASN A 2 -9.38 -12.28 -10.72
C ASN A 2 -8.37 -11.98 -9.61
N THR A 3 -7.93 -10.73 -9.50
CA THR A 3 -6.80 -10.33 -8.64
C THR A 3 -7.20 -9.24 -7.66
N LEU A 4 -6.89 -9.43 -6.37
CA LEU A 4 -7.05 -8.42 -5.34
C LEU A 4 -5.77 -7.56 -5.26
N LEU A 5 -5.87 -6.27 -5.60
CA LEU A 5 -4.78 -5.32 -5.51
C LEU A 5 -4.87 -4.52 -4.20
N HIS A 6 -3.99 -4.81 -3.23
CA HIS A 6 -3.85 -3.96 -2.05
C HIS A 6 -3.33 -2.57 -2.45
N ILE A 7 -4.04 -1.51 -2.03
CA ILE A 7 -3.75 -0.13 -2.43
C ILE A 7 -3.46 0.75 -1.21
N CYS A 8 -2.30 1.42 -1.20
CA CYS A 8 -1.91 2.36 -0.16
C CYS A 8 -2.34 3.82 -0.46
N CYS A 9 -2.52 4.18 -1.73
CA CYS A 9 -2.96 5.51 -2.19
C CYS A 9 -3.19 5.51 -3.71
N ALA A 10 -3.97 6.44 -4.22
CA ALA A 10 -4.24 6.57 -5.66
C ALA A 10 -2.98 6.82 -6.51
N PRO A 11 -2.02 7.71 -6.11
CA PRO A 11 -0.78 7.91 -6.86
C PRO A 11 0.07 6.66 -7.04
N CYS A 12 0.03 5.70 -6.10
CA CYS A 12 0.76 4.44 -6.23
C CYS A 12 -0.01 3.39 -7.04
N ALA A 13 -1.34 3.49 -7.08
CA ALA A 13 -2.20 2.48 -7.67
C ALA A 13 -2.43 2.69 -9.18
N ASN A 14 -2.40 3.93 -9.67
CA ASN A 14 -2.84 4.27 -11.03
C ASN A 14 -2.13 3.42 -12.12
N GLN A 15 -0.81 3.34 -12.08
CA GLN A 15 -0.04 2.53 -13.04
C GLN A 15 -0.11 1.03 -12.74
N CYS A 16 -0.21 0.64 -11.47
CA CYS A 16 -0.40 -0.77 -11.13
C CYS A 16 -1.70 -1.32 -11.73
N ILE A 17 -2.79 -0.57 -11.62
CA ILE A 17 -4.10 -0.95 -12.19
C ILE A 17 -4.02 -1.01 -13.71
N GLU A 18 -3.42 0.00 -14.35
CA GLU A 18 -3.28 0.07 -15.80
C GLU A 18 -2.48 -1.12 -16.35
N VAL A 19 -1.33 -1.43 -15.75
CA VAL A 19 -0.48 -2.56 -16.13
C VAL A 19 -1.24 -3.89 -15.97
N LEU A 20 -1.89 -4.11 -14.83
CA LEU A 20 -2.64 -5.34 -14.59
C LEU A 20 -3.81 -5.50 -15.56
N ARG A 21 -4.56 -4.43 -15.84
CA ARG A 21 -5.66 -4.46 -16.82
C ARG A 21 -5.16 -4.70 -18.26
N THR A 22 -4.00 -4.13 -18.61
CA THR A 22 -3.34 -4.39 -19.90
C THR A 22 -2.91 -5.84 -20.04
N ASP A 23 -2.48 -6.46 -18.94
CA ASP A 23 -2.15 -7.89 -18.87
C ASP A 23 -3.40 -8.78 -18.70
N HIS A 24 -4.61 -8.23 -18.92
CA HIS A 24 -5.90 -8.93 -18.88
C HIS A 24 -6.30 -9.52 -17.52
N PHE A 25 -5.81 -8.93 -16.41
CA PHE A 25 -6.32 -9.26 -15.09
C PHE A 25 -7.62 -8.50 -14.81
N ASP A 26 -8.57 -9.19 -14.16
CA ASP A 26 -9.74 -8.56 -13.55
C ASP A 26 -9.33 -8.06 -12.16
N VAL A 27 -9.22 -6.73 -11.99
CA VAL A 27 -8.62 -6.10 -10.82
C VAL A 27 -9.69 -5.54 -9.91
N THR A 28 -9.70 -5.99 -8.67
CA THR A 28 -10.44 -5.37 -7.57
C THR A 28 -9.46 -4.69 -6.62
N GLY A 29 -9.69 -3.42 -6.31
CA GLY A 29 -8.89 -2.68 -5.33
C GLY A 29 -9.22 -3.10 -3.90
N TYR A 30 -8.21 -3.08 -3.01
CA TYR A 30 -8.38 -3.35 -1.60
C TYR A 30 -7.72 -2.28 -0.74
N TRP A 31 -8.50 -1.56 0.06
CA TRP A 31 -8.03 -0.59 1.03
C TRP A 31 -7.96 -1.21 2.42
N TYR A 32 -6.74 -1.39 2.93
CA TYR A 32 -6.43 -1.70 4.32
C TYR A 32 -5.06 -1.13 4.68
N ASN A 33 -5.02 -0.06 5.47
CA ASN A 33 -3.79 0.66 5.75
C ASN A 33 -3.70 1.07 7.23
N PRO A 34 -3.49 0.12 8.16
CA PRO A 34 -3.40 0.38 9.59
C PRO A 34 -2.20 1.25 9.99
N ASN A 35 -1.26 1.43 9.06
CA ASN A 35 -0.01 2.16 9.24
C ASN A 35 -0.09 3.64 8.85
N ILE A 36 -1.17 4.11 8.24
CA ILE A 36 -1.25 5.50 7.78
C ILE A 36 -1.74 6.42 8.90
N HIS A 37 -0.90 7.39 9.27
CA HIS A 37 -1.12 8.35 10.35
C HIS A 37 -0.62 9.75 9.94
N PRO A 38 -1.16 10.84 10.53
CA PRO A 38 -2.34 10.89 11.40
C PRO A 38 -3.65 10.61 10.64
N PHE A 39 -4.78 10.69 11.34
CA PHE A 39 -6.11 10.43 10.74
C PHE A 39 -6.40 11.32 9.52
N THR A 40 -5.92 12.54 9.51
CA THR A 40 -6.09 13.47 8.37
C THR A 40 -5.39 12.96 7.11
N GLU A 41 -4.19 12.39 7.24
CA GLU A 41 -3.47 11.75 6.14
C GLU A 41 -4.17 10.48 5.65
N TYR A 42 -4.60 9.63 6.59
CA TYR A 42 -5.38 8.42 6.30
C TYR A 42 -6.63 8.77 5.48
N ARG A 43 -7.42 9.73 5.97
CA ARG A 43 -8.65 10.20 5.31
C ARG A 43 -8.38 10.78 3.93
N ALA A 44 -7.33 11.61 3.78
CA ALA A 44 -6.99 12.22 2.51
C ALA A 44 -6.64 11.17 1.44
N ARG A 45 -5.81 10.18 1.78
CA ARG A 45 -5.45 9.09 0.84
C ARG A 45 -6.63 8.21 0.48
N ARG A 46 -7.44 7.84 1.49
CA ARG A 46 -8.65 7.03 1.28
C ARG A 46 -9.64 7.72 0.36
N ASN A 47 -9.97 8.98 0.64
CA ASN A 47 -10.95 9.72 -0.17
C ASN A 47 -10.46 9.89 -1.61
N CYS A 48 -9.19 10.28 -1.81
CA CYS A 48 -8.59 10.36 -3.14
C CYS A 48 -8.67 9.02 -3.90
N LEU A 49 -8.47 7.90 -3.21
CA LEU A 49 -8.63 6.58 -3.83
C LEU A 49 -10.08 6.26 -4.19
N ARG A 50 -11.04 6.60 -3.32
CA ARG A 50 -12.48 6.43 -3.60
C ARG A 50 -12.91 7.18 -4.85
N ASP A 51 -12.53 8.46 -4.91
CA ASP A 51 -12.86 9.32 -6.06
C ASP A 51 -12.25 8.76 -7.35
N TYR A 52 -10.98 8.34 -7.30
CA TYR A 52 -10.32 7.72 -8.44
C TYR A 52 -10.96 6.40 -8.85
N ALA A 53 -11.30 5.53 -7.92
CA ALA A 53 -11.94 4.25 -8.20
C ALA A 53 -13.25 4.41 -8.97
N VAL A 54 -14.05 5.41 -8.63
CA VAL A 54 -15.27 5.75 -9.36
C VAL A 54 -14.97 6.18 -10.80
N THR A 55 -13.94 7.02 -11.00
CA THR A 55 -13.63 7.55 -12.35
C THR A 55 -13.14 6.49 -13.33
N ILE A 56 -12.58 5.39 -12.83
CA ILE A 56 -12.02 4.30 -13.67
C ILE A 56 -12.83 3.00 -13.61
N ASP A 57 -14.01 3.04 -13.00
CA ASP A 57 -14.87 1.87 -12.78
C ASP A 57 -14.09 0.72 -12.12
N LEU A 58 -13.42 1.01 -11.00
CA LEU A 58 -12.69 0.03 -10.20
C LEU A 58 -13.56 -0.38 -9.01
N LEU A 59 -13.89 -1.66 -8.93
CA LEU A 59 -14.48 -2.21 -7.70
C LEU A 59 -13.49 -2.07 -6.55
N LEU A 60 -13.91 -1.43 -5.45
CA LEU A 60 -13.09 -1.19 -4.27
C LEU A 60 -13.69 -1.85 -3.05
N ILE A 61 -12.94 -2.77 -2.44
CA ILE A 61 -13.24 -3.34 -1.14
C ILE A 61 -12.49 -2.53 -0.09
N GLU A 62 -13.20 -2.06 0.92
CA GLU A 62 -12.61 -1.21 1.95
C GLU A 62 -12.76 -1.87 3.33
N GLN A 63 -11.62 -2.05 3.99
CA GLN A 63 -11.56 -2.25 5.44
C GLN A 63 -11.12 -0.92 6.06
N ASP A 64 -12.12 -0.08 6.35
CA ASP A 64 -11.93 1.29 6.80
C ASP A 64 -11.69 1.33 8.31
N ASP A 65 -10.50 0.86 8.71
CA ASP A 65 -10.03 0.83 10.09
C ASP A 65 -8.80 1.72 10.27
N TYR A 66 -8.97 2.83 11.00
CA TYR A 66 -7.86 3.69 11.42
C TYR A 66 -7.18 3.09 12.65
N ALA A 67 -6.23 2.21 12.45
CA ALA A 67 -5.65 1.35 13.47
C ALA A 67 -4.36 1.89 14.09
N LEU A 68 -4.29 3.19 14.49
CA LEU A 68 -3.10 3.77 15.13
C LEU A 68 -2.62 2.94 16.32
N ARG A 69 -3.53 2.64 17.26
CA ARG A 69 -3.15 1.94 18.50
C ARG A 69 -2.68 0.50 18.27
N PRO A 70 -3.37 -0.32 17.46
CA PRO A 70 -2.87 -1.63 17.06
C PRO A 70 -1.50 -1.54 16.39
N PHE A 71 -1.32 -0.64 15.41
CA PHE A 71 -0.05 -0.47 14.73
C PHE A 71 1.10 -0.13 15.71
N ILE A 72 0.88 0.82 16.62
CA ILE A 72 1.91 1.20 17.61
C ILE A 72 2.26 0.02 18.52
N ARG A 73 1.29 -0.79 18.96
CA ARG A 73 1.57 -1.97 19.79
C ARG A 73 2.47 -2.97 19.08
N GLU A 74 2.25 -3.19 17.78
CA GLU A 74 3.04 -4.13 16.98
C GLU A 74 4.49 -3.66 16.76
N VAL A 75 4.72 -2.36 16.64
CA VAL A 75 6.04 -1.83 16.28
C VAL A 75 6.83 -1.25 17.46
N ALA A 76 6.20 -1.06 18.62
CA ALA A 76 6.80 -0.35 19.77
C ALA A 76 8.06 -1.02 20.33
N GLN A 77 8.16 -2.35 20.24
CA GLN A 77 9.31 -3.11 20.77
C GLN A 77 10.53 -3.03 19.86
N ASP A 78 10.34 -2.77 18.55
CA ASP A 78 11.42 -2.67 17.58
C ASP A 78 11.07 -1.65 16.48
N ILE A 79 11.14 -0.38 16.84
CA ILE A 79 10.82 0.72 15.92
C ILE A 79 11.77 0.75 14.72
N GLY A 80 13.02 0.32 14.89
CA GLY A 80 14.02 0.25 13.83
C GLY A 80 13.60 -0.68 12.69
N ASN A 81 12.98 -1.81 13.01
CA ASN A 81 12.47 -2.80 12.06
C ASN A 81 10.95 -2.72 11.83
N ARG A 82 10.32 -1.62 12.19
CA ARG A 82 8.86 -1.41 12.06
C ARG A 82 8.29 -1.73 10.67
N CYS A 83 9.12 -1.60 9.62
CA CYS A 83 8.69 -1.88 8.24
C CYS A 83 8.34 -3.35 8.03
N VAL A 84 9.02 -4.29 8.73
CA VAL A 84 8.69 -5.72 8.72
C VAL A 84 7.24 -5.91 9.15
N LYS A 85 6.90 -5.39 10.34
CA LYS A 85 5.53 -5.47 10.89
C LYS A 85 4.50 -4.76 10.01
N CYS A 86 4.87 -3.61 9.46
CA CYS A 86 4.04 -2.85 8.54
C CYS A 86 3.68 -3.65 7.28
N TYR A 87 4.62 -4.38 6.70
CA TYR A 87 4.38 -5.25 5.54
C TYR A 87 3.55 -6.48 5.95
N GLU A 88 3.89 -7.14 7.06
CA GLU A 88 3.12 -8.27 7.59
C GLU A 88 1.66 -7.90 7.76
N MET A 89 1.34 -6.86 8.51
CA MET A 89 -0.04 -6.43 8.76
C MET A 89 -0.84 -6.25 7.46
N ARG A 90 -0.24 -5.67 6.43
CA ARG A 90 -0.97 -5.35 5.18
C ARG A 90 -1.03 -6.51 4.21
N LEU A 91 0.07 -7.23 4.01
CA LEU A 91 0.14 -8.28 2.99
C LEU A 91 -0.54 -9.56 3.46
N PHE A 92 -0.45 -9.92 4.75
CA PHE A 92 -1.19 -11.03 5.31
C PHE A 92 -2.70 -10.78 5.27
N GLU A 93 -3.14 -9.57 5.61
CA GLU A 93 -4.55 -9.22 5.54
C GLU A 93 -5.07 -9.18 4.09
N ALA A 94 -4.26 -8.72 3.14
CA ALA A 94 -4.61 -8.79 1.72
C ALA A 94 -4.74 -10.24 1.23
N ALA A 95 -3.81 -11.12 1.59
CA ALA A 95 -3.85 -12.54 1.24
C ALA A 95 -5.07 -13.25 1.88
N ARG A 96 -5.32 -12.98 3.18
CA ARG A 96 -6.51 -13.49 3.88
C ARG A 96 -7.80 -13.08 3.19
N THR A 97 -7.93 -11.78 2.91
CA THR A 97 -9.12 -11.23 2.23
C THR A 97 -9.29 -11.81 0.83
N ALA A 98 -8.20 -11.96 0.07
CA ALA A 98 -8.24 -12.57 -1.24
C ALA A 98 -8.78 -14.00 -1.17
N LYS A 99 -8.28 -14.81 -0.24
CA LYS A 99 -8.75 -16.19 -0.03
C LYS A 99 -10.22 -16.24 0.37
N GLU A 100 -10.61 -15.47 1.38
CA GLU A 100 -11.99 -15.46 1.91
C GLU A 100 -13.02 -15.03 0.88
N LYS A 101 -12.63 -14.12 -0.03
CA LYS A 101 -13.51 -13.59 -1.07
C LYS A 101 -13.40 -14.32 -2.42
N GLY A 102 -12.58 -15.37 -2.52
CA GLY A 102 -12.46 -16.23 -3.70
C GLY A 102 -11.71 -15.60 -4.87
N PHE A 103 -10.74 -14.71 -4.59
CA PHE A 103 -9.81 -14.23 -5.60
C PHE A 103 -8.79 -15.32 -5.96
N ASP A 104 -8.38 -15.35 -7.22
CA ASP A 104 -7.35 -16.28 -7.70
C ASP A 104 -5.99 -15.90 -7.12
N SER A 105 -5.73 -14.58 -7.04
CA SER A 105 -4.45 -14.05 -6.58
C SER A 105 -4.59 -12.71 -5.85
N PHE A 106 -3.50 -12.30 -5.20
CA PHE A 106 -3.36 -10.95 -4.67
C PHE A 106 -2.01 -10.33 -5.04
N THR A 107 -1.95 -9.01 -5.04
CA THR A 107 -0.72 -8.22 -5.20
C THR A 107 -0.83 -6.89 -4.44
N SER A 108 0.18 -6.02 -4.54
CA SER A 108 0.16 -4.73 -3.84
C SER A 108 0.77 -3.60 -4.65
N SER A 109 0.14 -2.43 -4.59
CA SER A 109 0.69 -1.19 -5.13
C SER A 109 1.98 -0.71 -4.44
N LEU A 110 2.36 -1.34 -3.33
CA LEU A 110 3.64 -1.05 -2.67
C LEU A 110 4.85 -1.37 -3.56
N PHE A 111 4.72 -2.35 -4.45
CA PHE A 111 5.78 -2.78 -5.36
C PHE A 111 6.13 -1.76 -6.45
N ILE A 112 5.42 -0.62 -6.50
CA ILE A 112 5.77 0.50 -7.38
C ILE A 112 6.83 1.43 -6.75
N SER A 113 6.96 1.44 -5.43
CA SER A 113 7.81 2.40 -4.74
C SER A 113 9.29 1.99 -4.76
N PRO A 114 10.20 2.83 -5.29
CA PRO A 114 11.63 2.57 -5.23
C PRO A 114 12.22 2.78 -3.82
N TYR A 115 11.43 3.29 -2.87
CA TYR A 115 11.86 3.62 -1.51
C TYR A 115 11.53 2.53 -0.49
N GLN A 116 10.80 1.50 -0.90
CA GLN A 116 10.44 0.38 -0.04
C GLN A 116 11.50 -0.73 -0.13
N ASN A 117 11.63 -1.54 0.93
CA ASN A 117 12.46 -2.74 0.87
C ASN A 117 11.75 -3.83 0.05
N HIS A 118 12.08 -3.90 -1.22
CA HIS A 118 11.38 -4.70 -2.21
C HIS A 118 11.49 -6.21 -1.92
N GLU A 119 12.68 -6.70 -1.55
CA GLU A 119 12.89 -8.11 -1.23
C GLU A 119 12.10 -8.51 0.02
N LEU A 120 12.17 -7.72 1.08
CA LEU A 120 11.41 -7.98 2.30
C LEU A 120 9.90 -7.99 2.05
N MET A 121 9.39 -7.10 1.17
CA MET A 121 7.98 -7.11 0.79
C MET A 121 7.61 -8.39 0.02
N ARG A 122 8.49 -8.83 -0.90
CA ARG A 122 8.29 -10.04 -1.69
C ARG A 122 8.25 -11.27 -0.80
N GLU A 123 9.26 -11.46 0.04
CA GLU A 123 9.33 -12.56 1.00
C GLU A 123 8.09 -12.58 1.92
N THR A 124 7.66 -11.41 2.39
CA THR A 124 6.48 -11.28 3.23
C THR A 124 5.20 -11.70 2.48
N ALA A 125 5.05 -11.28 1.23
CA ALA A 125 3.90 -11.65 0.41
C ALA A 125 3.89 -13.14 0.05
N GLU A 126 5.05 -13.75 -0.24
CA GLU A 126 5.19 -15.18 -0.49
C GLU A 126 4.83 -16.02 0.75
N ARG A 127 5.23 -15.58 1.95
CA ARG A 127 4.81 -16.19 3.22
C ARG A 127 3.30 -16.11 3.42
N ALA A 128 2.71 -14.92 3.19
CA ALA A 128 1.27 -14.72 3.30
C ALA A 128 0.50 -15.60 2.30
N ALA A 129 0.99 -15.70 1.06
CA ALA A 129 0.41 -16.57 0.03
C ALA A 129 0.39 -18.04 0.46
N THR A 130 1.50 -18.51 1.04
CA THR A 130 1.62 -19.88 1.55
C THR A 130 0.68 -20.12 2.72
N GLU A 131 0.58 -19.19 3.67
CA GLU A 131 -0.26 -19.32 4.87
C GLU A 131 -1.75 -19.42 4.52
N TYR A 132 -2.23 -18.57 3.60
CA TYR A 132 -3.65 -18.53 3.25
C TYR A 132 -4.02 -19.39 2.02
N GLY A 133 -3.04 -19.98 1.34
CA GLY A 133 -3.29 -20.81 0.15
C GLY A 133 -3.94 -20.01 -0.98
N VAL A 134 -3.39 -18.85 -1.30
CA VAL A 134 -3.77 -17.97 -2.42
C VAL A 134 -2.53 -17.55 -3.18
N GLU A 135 -2.62 -17.38 -4.50
CA GLU A 135 -1.45 -17.00 -5.30
C GLU A 135 -0.99 -15.57 -5.00
N PHE A 136 0.31 -15.37 -4.82
CA PHE A 136 0.92 -14.04 -4.85
C PHE A 136 1.33 -13.70 -6.29
N LEU A 137 0.61 -12.79 -6.92
CA LEU A 137 0.97 -12.26 -8.23
C LEU A 137 2.11 -11.25 -8.08
N TYR A 138 3.36 -11.75 -8.16
CA TYR A 138 4.52 -10.88 -8.14
C TYR A 138 4.64 -10.08 -9.44
N ARG A 139 4.69 -8.76 -9.31
CA ARG A 139 5.00 -7.85 -10.39
C ARG A 139 5.89 -6.71 -9.87
N ASP A 140 7.01 -6.47 -10.51
CA ASP A 140 7.83 -5.29 -10.26
C ASP A 140 7.24 -4.09 -10.99
N PHE A 141 6.58 -3.20 -10.25
CA PHE A 141 5.99 -1.99 -10.80
C PHE A 141 6.94 -0.77 -10.76
N ARG A 142 8.16 -0.89 -10.22
CA ARG A 142 9.11 0.24 -10.12
C ARG A 142 9.41 0.94 -11.44
N PRO A 143 9.49 0.26 -12.60
CA PRO A 143 9.67 0.94 -13.89
C PRO A 143 8.58 1.96 -14.21
N TYR A 144 7.39 1.81 -13.64
CA TYR A 144 6.24 2.68 -13.89
C TYR A 144 6.09 3.80 -12.84
N PHE A 145 7.00 3.88 -11.85
CA PHE A 145 6.89 4.85 -10.76
C PHE A 145 6.83 6.30 -11.25
N LYS A 146 7.72 6.67 -12.17
CA LYS A 146 7.79 8.05 -12.71
C LYS A 146 6.51 8.41 -13.47
N ALA A 147 6.06 7.55 -14.37
CA ALA A 147 4.81 7.73 -15.10
C ALA A 147 3.60 7.84 -14.17
N GLY A 148 3.56 7.01 -13.11
CA GLY A 148 2.52 7.07 -12.08
C GLY A 148 2.47 8.40 -11.33
N GLN A 149 3.64 8.97 -11.02
CA GLN A 149 3.73 10.28 -10.37
C GLN A 149 3.31 11.43 -11.31
N GLU A 150 3.65 11.37 -12.59
CA GLU A 150 3.23 12.34 -13.60
C GLU A 150 1.72 12.30 -13.78
N LYS A 151 1.15 11.13 -14.02
CA LYS A 151 -0.31 10.93 -14.14
C LYS A 151 -1.07 11.36 -12.89
N ALA A 152 -0.53 11.11 -11.69
CA ALA A 152 -1.15 11.55 -10.45
C ALA A 152 -1.23 13.08 -10.31
N ARG A 153 -0.23 13.83 -10.83
CA ARG A 153 -0.28 15.29 -10.87
C ARG A 153 -1.27 15.81 -11.89
N GLU A 154 -1.32 15.20 -13.08
CA GLU A 154 -2.29 15.54 -14.13
C GLU A 154 -3.74 15.35 -13.67
N LEU A 155 -3.97 14.31 -12.85
CA LEU A 155 -5.28 14.00 -12.27
C LEU A 155 -5.55 14.75 -10.95
N GLU A 156 -4.65 15.65 -10.54
CA GLU A 156 -4.75 16.44 -9.30
C GLU A 156 -4.94 15.60 -8.04
N PHE A 157 -4.34 14.40 -7.99
CA PHE A 157 -4.43 13.53 -6.83
C PHE A 157 -3.78 14.13 -5.59
N TYR A 158 -4.30 13.77 -4.44
CA TYR A 158 -3.60 14.02 -3.18
C TYR A 158 -2.24 13.31 -3.17
N MET A 159 -1.16 14.10 -3.17
CA MET A 159 0.22 13.60 -3.20
C MET A 159 0.76 13.46 -1.78
N GLN A 160 0.96 12.20 -1.34
CA GLN A 160 1.56 11.94 -0.03
C GLN A 160 3.03 12.43 0.03
N LYS A 161 3.44 12.93 1.19
CA LYS A 161 4.78 13.48 1.41
C LYS A 161 5.72 12.53 2.14
N TYR A 162 5.22 11.43 2.70
CA TYR A 162 5.95 10.40 3.44
C TYR A 162 5.29 9.03 3.25
N CYS A 163 5.93 7.95 3.74
CA CYS A 163 5.45 6.59 3.54
C CYS A 163 4.04 6.35 4.12
N GLY A 164 3.77 6.89 5.33
CA GLY A 164 2.44 6.84 5.94
C GLY A 164 2.44 6.77 7.46
N CYS A 165 3.39 6.08 8.10
CA CYS A 165 3.39 5.96 9.55
C CYS A 165 3.96 7.21 10.23
N VAL A 166 3.59 7.42 11.52
CA VAL A 166 4.07 8.54 12.32
C VAL A 166 5.60 8.64 12.38
N PHE A 167 6.30 7.52 12.35
CA PHE A 167 7.76 7.49 12.34
C PHE A 167 8.34 7.99 11.02
N SER A 168 7.74 7.63 9.89
CA SER A 168 8.17 8.16 8.58
C SER A 168 7.82 9.63 8.41
N GLU A 169 6.77 10.10 9.05
CA GLU A 169 6.43 11.53 9.15
C GLU A 169 7.49 12.27 9.96
N GLN A 170 7.82 11.77 11.14
CA GLN A 170 8.87 12.33 11.99
C GLN A 170 10.22 12.40 11.26
N GLU A 171 10.66 11.31 10.62
CA GLU A 171 11.90 11.25 9.85
C GLU A 171 11.92 12.26 8.68
N ARG A 172 10.75 12.55 8.10
CA ARG A 172 10.63 13.50 7.00
C ARG A 172 10.76 14.96 7.46
N TYR A 173 10.20 15.29 8.62
CA TYR A 173 10.03 16.68 9.03
C TYR A 173 10.88 17.10 10.22
N LEU A 174 11.21 16.17 11.12
CA LEU A 174 12.11 16.44 12.23
C LEU A 174 13.56 16.46 11.72
N LYS A 175 14.07 17.65 11.48
CA LYS A 175 15.50 17.81 11.18
C LYS A 175 16.30 17.51 12.45
N PRO A 176 17.42 16.75 12.37
CA PRO A 176 18.33 16.61 13.51
C PRO A 176 18.74 18.00 13.99
N THR A 177 18.54 18.28 15.27
CA THR A 177 19.08 19.51 15.88
C THR A 177 20.59 19.48 15.67
N LYS A 178 21.14 20.43 14.91
CA LYS A 178 22.59 20.61 14.87
C LYS A 178 23.02 20.94 16.29
N ILE A 179 23.65 19.98 16.96
CA ILE A 179 24.38 20.28 18.20
C ILE A 179 25.49 21.23 17.75
N ILE A 180 25.31 22.52 18.02
CA ILE A 180 26.38 23.50 17.88
C ILE A 180 27.35 23.19 18.99
N PRO A 181 28.63 22.87 18.69
CA PRO A 181 29.63 22.54 19.68
C PRO A 181 29.92 23.74 20.61
#